data_a2771d91ebe0bed438fc4c1bcf5486f3
#
_entry.id   a2771d91ebe0bed438fc4c1bcf5486f3
#
_cell.length_a   1.000
_cell.length_b   1.000
_cell.length_c   1.000
_cell.angle_alpha   90.00
_cell.angle_beta   90.00
_cell.angle_gamma   90.00
#
_symmetry.space_group_name_H-M   'P 1'
#
loop_
_entity.id
_entity.type
_entity.pdbx_description
1 polymer ?
#
loop_
_entity_poly.entity_id
_entity_poly.type
_entity_poly.pdbx_seq_one_letter_code
_entity_poly.pdbx_strand_id
1 'polypeptide(L)'
;DLLKYKIGNPQIWARGVDLEIFKPKKGRRKNKNPILLNVGRVSVEKNLEEFLKIDLPYDKWVVGDGPALKELKKKYPKVIFHGAKSKEELEYYYNKADVFVFPSKTDTFGLVLLEAMACGLPVAALPVSGPLDVIGNSDAGNLNLNLKEACKKALLIPRKVAREYAKTFSWEITSRTFETYLVRIRDKDTTYNIEDNPHKGNTGITRVLHAAKNSWSGLVFAIREESAFRQEMILVLVSFLILLLTETSVIEKILMIFATSLVLIIELLNSSVEAAVDRISFEYHGLSKRAKDYGSAAVMLSLFLWTLIHGLVLFN
;
A
#
# COMPACT_ATOMS: atom_id res chain seq x y z
N ASP A 1 -2.84 8.01 -14.33
CA ASP A 1 -1.95 9.15 -14.66
C ASP A 1 -0.46 8.84 -14.78
N LEU A 2 -0.01 7.59 -14.53
CA LEU A 2 1.40 7.21 -14.68
C LEU A 2 1.93 7.40 -16.11
N LEU A 3 1.08 7.20 -17.11
CA LEU A 3 1.41 7.47 -18.52
C LEU A 3 1.76 8.95 -18.76
N LYS A 4 1.11 9.88 -18.05
CA LYS A 4 1.38 11.32 -18.12
C LYS A 4 2.80 11.66 -17.63
N TYR A 5 3.33 10.88 -16.70
CA TYR A 5 4.68 11.05 -16.15
C TYR A 5 5.74 10.22 -16.86
N LYS A 6 5.41 9.54 -17.98
CA LYS A 6 6.32 8.69 -18.75
C LYS A 6 7.00 7.59 -17.90
N ILE A 7 6.31 7.09 -16.89
CA ILE A 7 6.80 6.04 -16.00
C ILE A 7 6.48 4.69 -16.64
N GLY A 8 7.39 4.16 -17.42
CA GLY A 8 7.30 2.83 -18.03
C GLY A 8 6.08 2.65 -18.94
N ASN A 9 5.56 1.42 -19.00
CA ASN A 9 4.31 1.07 -19.68
C ASN A 9 3.33 0.47 -18.65
N PRO A 10 2.65 1.30 -17.84
CA PRO A 10 1.76 0.81 -16.79
C PRO A 10 0.57 0.07 -17.40
N GLN A 11 0.29 -1.12 -16.88
CA GLN A 11 -0.86 -1.93 -17.26
C GLN A 11 -1.90 -1.90 -16.14
N ILE A 12 -3.17 -1.80 -16.52
CA ILE A 12 -4.27 -1.85 -15.56
C ILE A 12 -4.50 -3.31 -15.15
N TRP A 13 -4.39 -3.57 -13.86
CA TRP A 13 -4.70 -4.86 -13.28
C TRP A 13 -5.79 -4.70 -12.23
N ALA A 14 -6.95 -5.33 -12.50
CA ALA A 14 -8.10 -5.31 -11.60
C ALA A 14 -7.91 -6.29 -10.43
N ARG A 15 -8.68 -6.09 -9.36
CA ARG A 15 -8.78 -7.05 -8.27
C ARG A 15 -9.82 -8.11 -8.57
N GLY A 16 -9.58 -9.34 -8.08
CA GLY A 16 -10.51 -10.43 -8.20
C GLY A 16 -11.56 -10.46 -7.08
N VAL A 17 -12.68 -11.14 -7.37
CA VAL A 17 -13.73 -11.48 -6.40
C VAL A 17 -13.84 -12.99 -6.24
N ASP A 18 -14.09 -13.42 -5.00
CA ASP A 18 -14.32 -14.83 -4.68
C ASP A 18 -15.74 -15.25 -5.06
N LEU A 19 -15.87 -15.97 -6.16
CA LEU A 19 -17.16 -16.42 -6.70
C LEU A 19 -17.73 -17.64 -5.99
N GLU A 20 -16.97 -18.30 -5.12
CA GLU A 20 -17.44 -19.42 -4.31
C GLU A 20 -18.10 -18.94 -3.02
N ILE A 21 -17.54 -17.89 -2.41
CA ILE A 21 -18.15 -17.24 -1.25
C ILE A 21 -19.34 -16.39 -1.70
N PHE A 22 -19.12 -15.50 -2.67
CA PHE A 22 -20.16 -14.58 -3.16
C PHE A 22 -20.88 -15.16 -4.38
N LYS A 23 -22.04 -15.76 -4.14
CA LYS A 23 -22.88 -16.38 -5.19
C LYS A 23 -24.35 -16.16 -4.94
N PRO A 24 -25.18 -16.16 -6.02
CA PRO A 24 -26.63 -16.07 -5.86
C PRO A 24 -27.20 -17.29 -5.16
N LYS A 25 -28.07 -17.09 -4.18
CA LYS A 25 -28.82 -18.19 -3.55
C LYS A 25 -30.01 -18.60 -4.40
N LYS A 26 -30.18 -19.90 -4.60
CA LYS A 26 -31.37 -20.47 -5.27
C LYS A 26 -32.64 -20.23 -4.44
N GLY A 27 -33.76 -20.01 -5.09
CA GLY A 27 -35.08 -19.88 -4.42
C GLY A 27 -35.30 -18.54 -3.70
N ARG A 28 -34.49 -17.49 -4.00
CA ARG A 28 -34.70 -16.15 -3.48
C ARG A 28 -36.12 -15.66 -3.84
N ARG A 29 -36.88 -15.28 -2.83
CA ARG A 29 -38.18 -14.62 -3.03
C ARG A 29 -37.98 -13.12 -3.22
N LYS A 30 -38.76 -12.49 -4.09
CA LYS A 30 -38.80 -11.05 -4.26
C LYS A 30 -39.29 -10.40 -2.95
N ASN A 31 -38.62 -9.36 -2.49
CA ASN A 31 -39.04 -8.63 -1.32
C ASN A 31 -40.34 -7.85 -1.59
N LYS A 32 -41.23 -7.78 -0.59
CA LYS A 32 -42.43 -6.95 -0.68
C LYS A 32 -42.07 -5.49 -0.84
N ASN A 33 -41.15 -4.99 0.00
CA ASN A 33 -40.49 -3.71 -0.14
C ASN A 33 -39.06 -3.93 -0.61
N PRO A 34 -38.59 -3.25 -1.66
CA PRO A 34 -37.19 -3.33 -2.06
C PRO A 34 -36.24 -2.93 -0.94
N ILE A 35 -35.14 -3.65 -0.80
CA ILE A 35 -34.09 -3.38 0.18
C ILE A 35 -32.90 -2.73 -0.52
N LEU A 36 -32.56 -1.52 -0.12
CA LEU A 36 -31.35 -0.82 -0.51
C LEU A 36 -30.28 -1.11 0.53
N LEU A 37 -29.15 -1.68 0.12
CA LEU A 37 -28.05 -2.14 0.99
C LEU A 37 -26.81 -1.30 0.76
N ASN A 38 -26.19 -0.85 1.86
CA ASN A 38 -24.81 -0.38 1.86
C ASN A 38 -23.96 -1.28 2.76
N VAL A 39 -22.77 -1.62 2.32
CA VAL A 39 -21.76 -2.39 3.08
C VAL A 39 -20.46 -1.61 3.10
N GLY A 40 -19.89 -1.37 4.27
CA GLY A 40 -18.62 -0.70 4.43
C GLY A 40 -18.45 -0.02 5.77
N ARG A 41 -17.29 0.65 5.94
CA ARG A 41 -17.01 1.43 7.14
C ARG A 41 -17.99 2.59 7.28
N VAL A 42 -18.56 2.73 8.48
CA VAL A 42 -19.51 3.81 8.79
C VAL A 42 -18.75 5.05 9.26
N SER A 43 -18.35 5.87 8.30
CA SER A 43 -17.51 7.05 8.51
C SER A 43 -17.88 8.19 7.54
N VAL A 44 -17.45 9.41 7.85
CA VAL A 44 -17.82 10.61 7.12
C VAL A 44 -17.37 10.55 5.66
N GLU A 45 -16.15 10.08 5.41
CA GLU A 45 -15.56 9.97 4.06
C GLU A 45 -16.33 9.02 3.13
N LYS A 46 -17.09 8.06 3.69
CA LYS A 46 -17.96 7.16 2.92
C LYS A 46 -19.27 7.79 2.48
N ASN A 47 -19.51 9.04 2.85
CA ASN A 47 -20.66 9.84 2.41
C ASN A 47 -22.02 9.13 2.61
N LEU A 48 -22.12 8.33 3.69
CA LEU A 48 -23.29 7.47 3.93
C LEU A 48 -24.59 8.27 4.07
N GLU A 49 -24.52 9.51 4.57
CA GLU A 49 -25.71 10.36 4.71
C GLU A 49 -26.45 10.60 3.40
N GLU A 50 -25.76 10.67 2.27
CA GLU A 50 -26.41 10.83 0.97
C GLU A 50 -27.33 9.66 0.63
N PHE A 51 -26.90 8.43 0.97
CA PHE A 51 -27.74 7.25 0.87
C PHE A 51 -28.90 7.29 1.89
N LEU A 52 -28.63 7.68 3.13
CA LEU A 52 -29.66 7.67 4.19
C LEU A 52 -30.76 8.71 3.94
N LYS A 53 -30.45 9.83 3.28
CA LYS A 53 -31.40 10.89 2.88
C LYS A 53 -32.28 10.55 1.68
N ILE A 54 -31.98 9.48 0.94
CA ILE A 54 -32.80 9.11 -0.22
C ILE A 54 -34.25 8.90 0.19
N ASP A 55 -35.15 9.70 -0.36
CA ASP A 55 -36.58 9.56 -0.13
C ASP A 55 -37.19 8.61 -1.18
N LEU A 56 -37.21 7.32 -0.83
CA LEU A 56 -37.86 6.24 -1.53
C LEU A 56 -38.58 5.33 -0.50
N PRO A 57 -39.75 4.77 -0.83
CA PRO A 57 -40.50 3.89 0.06
C PRO A 57 -39.87 2.49 0.14
N TYR A 58 -38.55 2.42 0.33
CA TYR A 58 -37.75 1.20 0.35
C TYR A 58 -37.05 1.05 1.69
N ASP A 59 -36.80 -0.18 2.07
CA ASP A 59 -36.03 -0.46 3.29
C ASP A 59 -34.56 -0.14 3.08
N LYS A 60 -33.92 0.48 4.07
CA LYS A 60 -32.49 0.79 4.01
C LYS A 60 -31.71 0.00 5.04
N TRP A 61 -30.75 -0.77 4.56
CA TRP A 61 -29.86 -1.59 5.37
C TRP A 61 -28.42 -1.08 5.27
N VAL A 62 -27.78 -0.98 6.43
CA VAL A 62 -26.36 -0.63 6.53
C VAL A 62 -25.66 -1.74 7.27
N VAL A 63 -24.64 -2.34 6.64
CA VAL A 63 -23.77 -3.35 7.23
C VAL A 63 -22.36 -2.79 7.37
N GLY A 64 -21.86 -2.78 8.57
CA GLY A 64 -20.55 -2.23 8.90
C GLY A 64 -20.54 -1.51 10.22
N ASP A 65 -19.36 -1.08 10.63
CA ASP A 65 -19.12 -0.32 11.85
C ASP A 65 -18.20 0.86 11.59
N GLY A 66 -18.17 1.81 12.51
CA GLY A 66 -17.30 2.96 12.41
C GLY A 66 -17.72 4.15 13.28
N PRO A 67 -16.88 5.20 13.29
CA PRO A 67 -17.05 6.32 14.22
C PRO A 67 -18.37 7.06 14.09
N ALA A 68 -18.97 7.11 12.89
CA ALA A 68 -20.24 7.82 12.67
C ALA A 68 -21.50 6.97 13.00
N LEU A 69 -21.37 5.69 13.36
CA LEU A 69 -22.50 4.77 13.53
C LEU A 69 -23.50 5.26 14.59
N LYS A 70 -23.00 5.71 15.75
CA LYS A 70 -23.84 6.15 16.87
C LYS A 70 -24.71 7.35 16.52
N GLU A 71 -24.12 8.32 15.83
CA GLU A 71 -24.79 9.54 15.39
C GLU A 71 -25.84 9.22 14.33
N LEU A 72 -25.46 8.44 13.29
CA LEU A 72 -26.36 8.11 12.19
C LEU A 72 -27.54 7.25 12.63
N LYS A 73 -27.37 6.32 13.59
CA LYS A 73 -28.49 5.57 14.18
C LYS A 73 -29.50 6.48 14.86
N LYS A 74 -29.03 7.51 15.61
CA LYS A 74 -29.92 8.47 16.26
C LYS A 74 -30.64 9.35 15.24
N LYS A 75 -29.95 9.77 14.18
CA LYS A 75 -30.47 10.68 13.16
C LYS A 75 -31.45 10.00 12.20
N TYR A 76 -31.25 8.71 11.91
CA TYR A 76 -32.04 7.93 10.94
C TYR A 76 -32.64 6.67 11.57
N PRO A 77 -33.63 6.79 12.49
CA PRO A 77 -34.16 5.66 13.28
C PRO A 77 -34.92 4.62 12.43
N LYS A 78 -35.33 4.97 11.21
CA LYS A 78 -36.02 4.03 10.29
C LYS A 78 -35.03 3.14 9.50
N VAL A 79 -33.73 3.40 9.57
CA VAL A 79 -32.69 2.65 8.89
C VAL A 79 -32.24 1.49 9.78
N ILE A 80 -32.07 0.30 9.18
CA ILE A 80 -31.60 -0.87 9.90
C ILE A 80 -30.08 -0.98 9.79
N PHE A 81 -29.40 -0.82 10.92
CA PHE A 81 -27.95 -0.96 11.02
C PHE A 81 -27.59 -2.32 11.63
N HIS A 82 -26.98 -3.19 10.86
CA HIS A 82 -26.67 -4.57 11.22
C HIS A 82 -25.31 -4.75 11.93
N GLY A 83 -24.49 -3.68 12.04
CA GLY A 83 -23.13 -3.76 12.57
C GLY A 83 -22.14 -4.43 11.61
N ALA A 84 -20.93 -4.62 12.07
CA ALA A 84 -19.90 -5.34 11.30
C ALA A 84 -20.27 -6.81 11.12
N LYS A 85 -19.92 -7.38 9.96
CA LYS A 85 -20.20 -8.76 9.59
C LYS A 85 -18.95 -9.42 8.99
N SER A 86 -18.81 -10.72 9.17
CA SER A 86 -17.77 -11.49 8.53
C SER A 86 -18.03 -11.59 7.02
N LYS A 87 -17.00 -11.98 6.27
CA LYS A 87 -17.09 -12.13 4.82
C LYS A 87 -18.16 -13.15 4.40
N GLU A 88 -18.29 -14.23 5.15
CA GLU A 88 -19.28 -15.30 4.93
C GLU A 88 -20.70 -14.82 5.25
N GLU A 89 -20.86 -13.98 6.28
CA GLU A 89 -22.15 -13.40 6.63
C GLU A 89 -22.62 -12.36 5.59
N LEU A 90 -21.69 -11.63 4.94
CA LEU A 90 -22.02 -10.61 3.93
C LEU A 90 -22.78 -11.20 2.75
N GLU A 91 -22.49 -12.44 2.36
CA GLU A 91 -23.22 -13.14 1.29
C GLU A 91 -24.74 -13.14 1.54
N TYR A 92 -25.16 -13.33 2.79
CA TYR A 92 -26.56 -13.30 3.16
C TYR A 92 -27.20 -11.93 2.87
N TYR A 93 -26.55 -10.84 3.24
CA TYR A 93 -27.08 -9.49 3.05
C TYR A 93 -27.13 -9.12 1.56
N TYR A 94 -26.09 -9.42 0.79
CA TYR A 94 -26.11 -9.21 -0.67
C TYR A 94 -27.20 -10.02 -1.37
N ASN A 95 -27.48 -11.23 -0.92
CA ASN A 95 -28.55 -12.05 -1.50
C ASN A 95 -29.95 -11.56 -1.10
N LYS A 96 -30.12 -10.97 0.08
CA LYS A 96 -31.40 -10.44 0.55
C LYS A 96 -31.78 -9.10 -0.07
N ALA A 97 -30.82 -8.24 -0.34
CA ALA A 97 -31.04 -6.91 -0.88
C ALA A 97 -31.45 -6.92 -2.37
N ASP A 98 -32.02 -5.82 -2.83
CA ASP A 98 -32.47 -5.63 -4.23
C ASP A 98 -31.56 -4.68 -5.00
N VAL A 99 -30.90 -3.73 -4.33
CA VAL A 99 -29.90 -2.82 -4.91
C VAL A 99 -28.77 -2.61 -3.91
N PHE A 100 -27.55 -2.68 -4.36
CA PHE A 100 -26.39 -2.24 -3.60
C PHE A 100 -26.14 -0.75 -3.85
N VAL A 101 -26.09 0.05 -2.78
CA VAL A 101 -25.91 1.51 -2.90
C VAL A 101 -24.52 1.90 -2.42
N PHE A 102 -23.78 2.57 -3.29
CA PHE A 102 -22.41 2.98 -3.02
C PHE A 102 -22.29 4.51 -3.13
N PRO A 103 -22.46 5.24 -1.99
CA PRO A 103 -22.48 6.70 -1.96
C PRO A 103 -21.08 7.33 -1.85
N SER A 104 -20.02 6.53 -1.69
CA SER A 104 -18.65 7.02 -1.47
C SER A 104 -18.15 7.86 -2.65
N LYS A 105 -17.38 8.92 -2.32
CA LYS A 105 -16.76 9.82 -3.30
C LYS A 105 -15.25 9.60 -3.48
N THR A 106 -14.63 8.84 -2.58
CA THR A 106 -13.17 8.77 -2.44
C THR A 106 -12.58 7.36 -2.57
N ASP A 107 -13.40 6.35 -2.82
CA ASP A 107 -12.90 4.99 -2.99
C ASP A 107 -12.15 4.80 -4.31
N THR A 108 -10.98 4.16 -4.24
CA THR A 108 -10.13 3.92 -5.40
C THR A 108 -10.58 2.73 -6.25
N PHE A 109 -11.19 1.69 -5.65
CA PHE A 109 -11.66 0.52 -6.39
C PHE A 109 -13.04 0.02 -5.92
N GLY A 110 -13.22 -0.26 -4.60
CA GLY A 110 -14.49 -0.70 -4.04
C GLY A 110 -14.78 -2.20 -4.26
N LEU A 111 -14.01 -3.10 -3.62
CA LEU A 111 -14.24 -4.56 -3.68
C LEU A 111 -15.68 -4.98 -3.39
N VAL A 112 -16.36 -4.27 -2.49
CA VAL A 112 -17.77 -4.51 -2.13
C VAL A 112 -18.73 -4.39 -3.33
N LEU A 113 -18.35 -3.64 -4.39
CA LEU A 113 -19.10 -3.57 -5.65
C LEU A 113 -19.08 -4.93 -6.36
N LEU A 114 -17.88 -5.53 -6.44
CA LEU A 114 -17.71 -6.85 -7.06
C LEU A 114 -18.39 -7.94 -6.24
N GLU A 115 -18.31 -7.90 -4.91
CA GLU A 115 -18.98 -8.84 -4.00
C GLU A 115 -20.50 -8.79 -4.17
N ALA A 116 -21.07 -7.59 -4.23
CA ALA A 116 -22.50 -7.38 -4.47
C ALA A 116 -22.92 -7.95 -5.83
N MET A 117 -22.21 -7.57 -6.90
CA MET A 117 -22.50 -8.06 -8.25
C MET A 117 -22.28 -9.57 -8.37
N ALA A 118 -21.31 -10.15 -7.67
CA ALA A 118 -21.07 -11.59 -7.60
C ALA A 118 -22.28 -12.34 -7.00
N CYS A 119 -22.95 -11.77 -6.01
CA CYS A 119 -24.24 -12.26 -5.52
C CYS A 119 -25.41 -11.92 -6.45
N GLY A 120 -25.15 -11.33 -7.61
CA GLY A 120 -26.16 -10.87 -8.56
C GLY A 120 -26.90 -9.62 -8.11
N LEU A 121 -26.38 -8.83 -7.20
CA LEU A 121 -26.99 -7.61 -6.71
C LEU A 121 -26.57 -6.42 -7.57
N PRO A 122 -27.49 -5.76 -8.30
CA PRO A 122 -27.17 -4.58 -9.10
C PRO A 122 -26.71 -3.42 -8.25
N VAL A 123 -25.83 -2.59 -8.81
CA VAL A 123 -25.20 -1.48 -8.11
C VAL A 123 -25.79 -0.14 -8.52
N ALA A 124 -26.03 0.74 -7.53
CA ALA A 124 -26.31 2.16 -7.69
C ALA A 124 -25.18 2.97 -7.06
N ALA A 125 -24.47 3.79 -7.83
CA ALA A 125 -23.34 4.53 -7.31
C ALA A 125 -23.22 5.93 -7.95
N LEU A 126 -22.38 6.77 -7.32
CA LEU A 126 -21.94 8.02 -7.91
C LEU A 126 -20.87 7.75 -9.00
N PRO A 127 -20.82 8.56 -10.08
CA PRO A 127 -19.83 8.40 -11.15
C PRO A 127 -18.46 8.97 -10.73
N VAL A 128 -17.81 8.30 -9.79
CA VAL A 128 -16.46 8.60 -9.28
C VAL A 128 -15.49 7.48 -9.65
N SER A 129 -14.17 7.67 -9.48
CA SER A 129 -13.13 6.77 -10.01
C SER A 129 -13.39 5.29 -9.71
N GLY A 130 -13.60 4.88 -8.47
CA GLY A 130 -13.82 3.47 -8.14
C GLY A 130 -15.01 2.84 -8.89
N PRO A 131 -16.24 3.35 -8.78
CA PRO A 131 -17.38 2.88 -9.56
C PRO A 131 -17.20 3.00 -11.08
N LEU A 132 -16.54 4.04 -11.59
CA LEU A 132 -16.25 4.16 -13.02
C LEU A 132 -15.29 3.07 -13.51
N ASP A 133 -14.27 2.74 -12.71
CA ASP A 133 -13.29 1.71 -13.07
C ASP A 133 -13.89 0.29 -12.98
N VAL A 134 -14.79 0.05 -12.01
CA VAL A 134 -15.36 -1.27 -11.77
C VAL A 134 -16.61 -1.54 -12.60
N ILE A 135 -17.52 -0.57 -12.73
CA ILE A 135 -18.81 -0.71 -13.43
C ILE A 135 -18.73 -0.10 -14.83
N GLY A 136 -18.16 1.10 -14.93
CA GLY A 136 -17.99 1.81 -16.19
C GLY A 136 -19.30 1.93 -16.96
N ASN A 137 -19.27 1.50 -18.22
CA ASN A 137 -20.42 1.46 -19.13
C ASN A 137 -21.16 0.10 -19.15
N SER A 138 -20.89 -0.80 -18.18
CA SER A 138 -21.57 -2.09 -18.12
C SER A 138 -23.02 -1.94 -17.66
N ASP A 139 -23.85 -2.92 -18.05
CA ASP A 139 -25.25 -2.99 -17.60
C ASP A 139 -25.41 -3.56 -16.18
N ALA A 140 -24.32 -3.78 -15.43
CA ALA A 140 -24.34 -4.39 -14.10
C ALA A 140 -24.73 -3.43 -12.96
N GLY A 141 -24.76 -2.13 -13.24
CA GLY A 141 -25.14 -1.09 -12.30
C GLY A 141 -25.58 0.20 -13.00
N ASN A 142 -25.97 1.18 -12.21
CA ASN A 142 -26.27 2.51 -12.71
C ASN A 142 -25.47 3.57 -11.97
N LEU A 143 -24.68 4.34 -12.71
CA LEU A 143 -23.90 5.46 -12.21
C LEU A 143 -24.64 6.77 -12.52
N ASN A 144 -24.95 7.55 -11.48
CA ASN A 144 -25.66 8.80 -11.65
C ASN A 144 -25.26 9.78 -10.53
N LEU A 145 -25.13 11.07 -10.86
CA LEU A 145 -24.89 12.15 -9.87
C LEU A 145 -26.05 12.24 -8.87
N ASN A 146 -27.27 11.92 -9.31
CA ASN A 146 -28.41 11.75 -8.42
C ASN A 146 -28.55 10.29 -7.99
N LEU A 147 -28.11 9.99 -6.76
CA LEU A 147 -28.09 8.63 -6.22
C LEU A 147 -29.50 8.01 -6.13
N LYS A 148 -30.56 8.83 -5.93
CA LYS A 148 -31.95 8.36 -5.96
C LYS A 148 -32.35 7.79 -7.33
N GLU A 149 -31.96 8.48 -8.40
CA GLU A 149 -32.21 8.01 -9.77
C GLU A 149 -31.34 6.77 -10.09
N ALA A 150 -30.10 6.74 -9.61
CA ALA A 150 -29.27 5.53 -9.72
C ALA A 150 -29.95 4.31 -9.09
N CYS A 151 -30.53 4.45 -7.88
CA CYS A 151 -31.25 3.38 -7.20
C CYS A 151 -32.46 2.89 -7.97
N LYS A 152 -33.28 3.81 -8.52
CA LYS A 152 -34.46 3.46 -9.31
C LYS A 152 -34.09 2.65 -10.57
N LYS A 153 -33.05 3.11 -11.29
CA LYS A 153 -32.58 2.44 -12.50
C LYS A 153 -31.91 1.11 -12.19
N ALA A 154 -31.09 1.03 -11.15
CA ALA A 154 -30.44 -0.20 -10.72
C ALA A 154 -31.48 -1.29 -10.33
N LEU A 155 -32.61 -0.90 -9.73
CA LEU A 155 -33.68 -1.83 -9.36
C LEU A 155 -34.30 -2.56 -10.57
N LEU A 156 -34.21 -1.99 -11.77
CA LEU A 156 -34.71 -2.57 -13.01
C LEU A 156 -33.73 -3.55 -13.66
N ILE A 157 -32.48 -3.56 -13.21
CA ILE A 157 -31.42 -4.42 -13.77
C ILE A 157 -31.64 -5.86 -13.30
N PRO A 158 -31.69 -6.84 -14.23
CA PRO A 158 -31.79 -8.24 -13.86
C PRO A 158 -30.55 -8.71 -13.09
N ARG A 159 -30.76 -9.43 -11.99
CA ARG A 159 -29.65 -9.96 -11.17
C ARG A 159 -28.63 -10.80 -11.94
N LYS A 160 -29.11 -11.50 -13.00
CA LYS A 160 -28.24 -12.28 -13.88
C LYS A 160 -27.18 -11.41 -14.57
N VAL A 161 -27.55 -10.19 -14.99
CA VAL A 161 -26.62 -9.26 -15.66
C VAL A 161 -25.48 -8.88 -14.72
N ALA A 162 -25.78 -8.48 -13.48
CA ALA A 162 -24.78 -8.17 -12.48
C ALA A 162 -23.85 -9.38 -12.19
N ARG A 163 -24.43 -10.60 -12.06
CA ARG A 163 -23.64 -11.82 -11.83
C ARG A 163 -22.70 -12.14 -12.98
N GLU A 164 -23.20 -12.13 -14.23
CA GLU A 164 -22.36 -12.44 -15.38
C GLU A 164 -21.22 -11.45 -15.53
N TYR A 165 -21.47 -10.18 -15.27
CA TYR A 165 -20.43 -9.17 -15.29
C TYR A 165 -19.38 -9.41 -14.18
N ALA A 166 -19.80 -9.73 -12.96
CA ALA A 166 -18.86 -10.01 -11.86
C ALA A 166 -17.95 -11.20 -12.14
N LYS A 167 -18.37 -12.18 -12.94
CA LYS A 167 -17.53 -13.32 -13.32
C LYS A 167 -16.28 -12.90 -14.11
N THR A 168 -16.31 -11.77 -14.82
CA THR A 168 -15.17 -11.26 -15.55
C THR A 168 -14.05 -10.76 -14.61
N PHE A 169 -14.36 -10.60 -13.32
CA PHE A 169 -13.44 -10.24 -12.25
C PHE A 169 -13.13 -11.41 -11.31
N SER A 170 -13.29 -12.67 -11.76
CA SER A 170 -12.87 -13.81 -10.93
C SER A 170 -11.36 -13.76 -10.66
N TRP A 171 -10.92 -14.30 -9.51
CA TRP A 171 -9.49 -14.42 -9.24
C TRP A 171 -8.74 -15.17 -10.33
N GLU A 172 -9.36 -16.16 -10.94
CA GLU A 172 -8.77 -16.92 -12.05
C GLU A 172 -8.47 -16.02 -13.26
N ILE A 173 -9.45 -15.23 -13.71
CA ILE A 173 -9.28 -14.30 -14.84
C ILE A 173 -8.26 -13.22 -14.49
N THR A 174 -8.36 -12.66 -13.30
CA THR A 174 -7.47 -11.58 -12.84
C THR A 174 -6.02 -12.06 -12.74
N SER A 175 -5.79 -13.28 -12.24
CA SER A 175 -4.46 -13.88 -12.17
C SER A 175 -3.89 -14.16 -13.56
N ARG A 176 -4.70 -14.73 -14.48
CA ARG A 176 -4.27 -14.94 -15.86
C ARG A 176 -3.93 -13.62 -16.56
N THR A 177 -4.71 -12.57 -16.34
CA THR A 177 -4.41 -11.23 -16.88
C THR A 177 -3.08 -10.73 -16.34
N PHE A 178 -2.81 -10.89 -15.04
CA PHE A 178 -1.52 -10.54 -14.46
C PHE A 178 -0.36 -11.32 -15.09
N GLU A 179 -0.53 -12.63 -15.30
CA GLU A 179 0.48 -13.46 -15.97
C GLU A 179 0.83 -12.95 -17.38
N THR A 180 -0.14 -12.38 -18.12
CA THR A 180 0.13 -11.80 -19.45
C THR A 180 0.99 -10.55 -19.39
N TYR A 181 1.00 -9.85 -18.24
CA TYR A 181 1.82 -8.67 -18.04
C TYR A 181 3.23 -9.00 -17.56
N LEU A 182 3.44 -10.23 -17.09
CA LEU A 182 4.78 -10.68 -16.72
C LEU A 182 5.62 -10.84 -17.97
N VAL A 183 6.62 -10.00 -18.13
CA VAL A 183 7.63 -10.17 -19.15
C VAL A 183 8.47 -11.39 -18.76
N ARG A 184 8.40 -12.48 -19.53
CA ARG A 184 9.39 -13.54 -19.39
C ARG A 184 10.76 -12.90 -19.61
N ILE A 185 11.53 -12.80 -18.55
CA ILE A 185 12.98 -12.60 -18.70
C ILE A 185 13.43 -13.82 -19.48
N ARG A 186 13.64 -13.67 -20.79
CA ARG A 186 14.16 -14.77 -21.61
C ARG A 186 15.46 -15.20 -20.97
N ASP A 187 15.54 -16.48 -20.62
CA ASP A 187 16.74 -17.19 -20.17
C ASP A 187 17.85 -17.17 -21.22
N LYS A 188 18.20 -15.99 -21.71
CA LYS A 188 19.49 -15.88 -22.41
C LYS A 188 20.63 -15.63 -21.45
N ASP A 189 20.33 -15.20 -20.22
CA ASP A 189 21.38 -14.81 -19.28
C ASP A 189 21.04 -15.04 -17.80
N THR A 190 20.05 -15.89 -17.47
CA THR A 190 19.77 -16.18 -16.06
C THR A 190 19.50 -17.64 -15.76
N THR A 191 20.37 -18.54 -16.21
CA THR A 191 20.94 -19.44 -15.23
C THR A 191 21.81 -18.53 -14.36
N TYR A 192 21.24 -17.98 -13.30
CA TYR A 192 22.03 -17.59 -12.15
C TYR A 192 22.65 -18.88 -11.59
N ASN A 193 23.59 -19.43 -12.33
CA ASN A 193 24.63 -20.22 -11.73
C ASN A 193 25.23 -19.24 -10.71
N ILE A 194 25.28 -19.66 -9.45
CA ILE A 194 26.04 -18.95 -8.41
C ILE A 194 27.49 -18.69 -8.90
N GLU A 195 27.92 -19.36 -9.95
CA GLU A 195 29.17 -19.18 -10.70
C GLU A 195 29.16 -17.98 -11.65
N ASP A 196 28.01 -17.57 -12.20
CA ASP A 196 27.85 -16.44 -13.15
C ASP A 196 27.43 -15.13 -12.46
N ASN A 197 27.71 -14.97 -11.19
CA ASN A 197 27.59 -13.66 -10.53
C ASN A 197 28.53 -12.69 -11.28
N PRO A 198 28.02 -11.65 -11.98
CA PRO A 198 28.85 -10.71 -12.74
C PRO A 198 29.91 -10.01 -11.87
N HIS A 199 29.78 -10.12 -10.55
CA HIS A 199 30.78 -9.68 -9.57
C HIS A 199 31.77 -10.79 -9.19
N LYS A 200 31.58 -12.06 -9.58
CA LYS A 200 32.50 -13.18 -9.28
C LYS A 200 33.54 -13.43 -10.38
N GLY A 201 33.41 -12.89 -11.58
CA GLY A 201 34.29 -13.17 -12.71
C GLY A 201 35.62 -12.41 -12.72
N ASN A 202 35.82 -11.43 -11.86
CA ASN A 202 37.04 -10.63 -11.83
C ASN A 202 38.04 -11.21 -10.81
N THR A 203 39.17 -11.72 -11.29
CA THR A 203 40.27 -12.20 -10.44
C THR A 203 41.45 -11.21 -10.46
N GLY A 204 42.24 -11.17 -9.39
CA GLY A 204 43.45 -10.35 -9.34
C GLY A 204 43.16 -8.83 -9.25
N ILE A 205 44.03 -8.06 -9.94
CA ILE A 205 44.04 -6.57 -9.88
C ILE A 205 42.75 -5.96 -10.41
N THR A 206 42.10 -6.56 -11.42
CA THR A 206 40.83 -6.08 -11.97
C THR A 206 39.71 -6.09 -10.96
N ARG A 207 39.67 -7.11 -10.09
CA ARG A 207 38.70 -7.17 -8.97
C ARG A 207 38.88 -6.01 -7.99
N VAL A 208 40.14 -5.68 -7.67
CA VAL A 208 40.45 -4.58 -6.76
C VAL A 208 40.04 -3.24 -7.36
N LEU A 209 40.30 -3.02 -8.65
CA LEU A 209 39.91 -1.79 -9.34
C LEU A 209 38.39 -1.63 -9.42
N HIS A 210 37.64 -2.71 -9.72
CA HIS A 210 36.19 -2.68 -9.71
C HIS A 210 35.63 -2.45 -8.32
N ALA A 211 36.21 -3.07 -7.29
CA ALA A 211 35.80 -2.82 -5.90
C ALA A 211 36.05 -1.36 -5.49
N ALA A 212 37.21 -0.80 -5.84
CA ALA A 212 37.52 0.60 -5.58
C ALA A 212 36.54 1.56 -6.30
N LYS A 213 36.20 1.28 -7.56
CA LYS A 213 35.22 2.07 -8.31
C LYS A 213 33.83 2.00 -7.67
N ASN A 214 33.40 0.81 -7.25
CA ASN A 214 32.10 0.64 -6.59
C ASN A 214 32.08 1.34 -5.22
N SER A 215 33.17 1.25 -4.44
CA SER A 215 33.29 1.95 -3.16
C SER A 215 33.24 3.46 -3.35
N TRP A 216 33.93 4.00 -4.36
CA TRP A 216 33.87 5.41 -4.69
C TRP A 216 32.44 5.85 -5.09
N SER A 217 31.77 5.07 -5.92
CA SER A 217 30.38 5.34 -6.29
C SER A 217 29.45 5.32 -5.09
N GLY A 218 29.65 4.39 -4.16
CA GLY A 218 28.86 4.32 -2.92
C GLY A 218 29.04 5.55 -2.03
N LEU A 219 30.29 6.02 -1.87
CA LEU A 219 30.58 7.26 -1.10
C LEU A 219 29.96 8.49 -1.77
N VAL A 220 30.07 8.62 -3.08
CA VAL A 220 29.46 9.74 -3.82
C VAL A 220 27.95 9.71 -3.70
N PHE A 221 27.34 8.52 -3.72
CA PHE A 221 25.90 8.36 -3.55
C PHE A 221 25.47 8.76 -2.14
N ALA A 222 26.15 8.28 -1.10
CA ALA A 222 25.88 8.65 0.29
C ALA A 222 25.97 10.17 0.52
N ILE A 223 26.99 10.84 -0.02
CA ILE A 223 27.13 12.30 0.08
C ILE A 223 25.98 13.04 -0.62
N ARG A 224 25.47 12.53 -1.76
CA ARG A 224 24.42 13.20 -2.54
C ARG A 224 23.03 12.98 -1.99
N GLU A 225 22.71 11.77 -1.61
CA GLU A 225 21.34 11.36 -1.30
C GLU A 225 21.07 11.30 0.22
N GLU A 226 22.08 10.95 1.05
CA GLU A 226 21.88 10.73 2.48
C GLU A 226 22.16 12.00 3.29
N SER A 227 21.11 12.55 3.91
CA SER A 227 21.23 13.76 4.73
C SER A 227 22.00 13.51 6.03
N ALA A 228 21.84 12.33 6.65
CA ALA A 228 22.55 11.94 7.86
C ALA A 228 24.06 11.83 7.60
N PHE A 229 24.45 11.17 6.53
CA PHE A 229 25.87 11.05 6.15
C PHE A 229 26.54 12.42 5.94
N ARG A 230 25.84 13.39 5.33
CA ARG A 230 26.34 14.77 5.19
C ARG A 230 26.55 15.47 6.54
N GLN A 231 25.64 15.25 7.49
CA GLN A 231 25.80 15.81 8.86
C GLN A 231 26.97 15.18 9.58
N GLU A 232 27.22 13.90 9.43
CA GLU A 232 28.34 13.20 10.02
C GLU A 232 29.70 13.60 9.42
N MET A 233 29.73 14.00 8.15
CA MET A 233 30.93 14.59 7.55
C MET A 233 31.40 15.87 8.28
N ILE A 234 30.51 16.57 8.99
CA ILE A 234 30.88 17.70 9.86
C ILE A 234 31.72 17.20 11.03
N LEU A 235 31.41 16.00 11.57
CA LEU A 235 32.22 15.42 12.66
C LEU A 235 33.65 15.11 12.20
N VAL A 236 33.84 14.73 10.94
CA VAL A 236 35.17 14.54 10.35
C VAL A 236 35.97 15.85 10.41
N LEU A 237 35.31 16.96 10.00
CA LEU A 237 35.95 18.29 10.03
C LEU A 237 36.25 18.71 11.44
N VAL A 238 35.33 18.52 12.40
CA VAL A 238 35.54 18.82 13.81
C VAL A 238 36.72 18.02 14.40
N SER A 239 36.75 16.70 14.12
CA SER A 239 37.86 15.83 14.58
C SER A 239 39.19 16.28 14.01
N PHE A 240 39.23 16.67 12.75
CA PHE A 240 40.44 17.18 12.09
C PHE A 240 40.91 18.49 12.73
N LEU A 241 40.00 19.41 13.04
CA LEU A 241 40.34 20.67 13.73
C LEU A 241 40.89 20.41 15.14
N ILE A 242 40.30 19.48 15.89
CA ILE A 242 40.80 19.10 17.20
C ILE A 242 42.22 18.53 17.08
N LEU A 243 42.46 17.63 16.12
CA LEU A 243 43.79 17.06 15.87
C LEU A 243 44.85 18.10 15.50
N LEU A 244 44.46 19.20 14.85
CA LEU A 244 45.37 20.28 14.50
C LEU A 244 45.64 21.23 15.64
N LEU A 245 44.67 21.46 16.53
CA LEU A 245 44.73 22.49 17.58
C LEU A 245 45.18 21.94 18.93
N THR A 246 45.25 20.62 19.12
CA THR A 246 45.65 19.99 20.38
C THR A 246 46.96 19.24 20.26
N GLU A 247 47.84 19.38 21.30
CA GLU A 247 49.03 18.58 21.44
C GLU A 247 48.70 17.21 22.03
N THR A 248 48.17 16.33 21.20
CA THR A 248 47.75 14.99 21.60
C THR A 248 48.81 13.93 21.31
N SER A 249 48.85 12.89 22.13
CA SER A 249 49.69 11.72 21.88
C SER A 249 49.30 10.96 20.61
N VAL A 250 50.22 10.16 20.06
CA VAL A 250 49.94 9.33 18.88
C VAL A 250 48.76 8.37 19.11
N ILE A 251 48.63 7.85 20.33
CA ILE A 251 47.53 6.92 20.68
C ILE A 251 46.18 7.63 20.64
N GLU A 252 46.10 8.84 21.21
CA GLU A 252 44.89 9.65 21.19
C GLU A 252 44.47 10.01 19.76
N LYS A 253 45.43 10.39 18.91
CA LYS A 253 45.20 10.64 17.47
C LYS A 253 44.59 9.42 16.77
N ILE A 254 45.14 8.24 17.01
CA ILE A 254 44.64 6.98 16.44
C ILE A 254 43.21 6.70 16.93
N LEU A 255 42.94 6.85 18.24
CA LEU A 255 41.60 6.64 18.80
C LEU A 255 40.56 7.61 18.22
N MET A 256 40.90 8.89 18.06
CA MET A 256 40.00 9.87 17.45
C MET A 256 39.70 9.56 16.01
N ILE A 257 40.69 9.22 15.19
CA ILE A 257 40.53 8.82 13.79
C ILE A 257 39.69 7.56 13.71
N PHE A 258 39.94 6.56 14.56
CA PHE A 258 39.16 5.32 14.62
C PHE A 258 37.71 5.60 14.96
N ALA A 259 37.41 6.37 16.00
CA ALA A 259 36.03 6.69 16.38
C ALA A 259 35.28 7.43 15.27
N THR A 260 35.93 8.40 14.63
CA THR A 260 35.32 9.15 13.53
C THR A 260 35.06 8.27 12.30
N SER A 261 36.00 7.41 11.96
CA SER A 261 35.85 6.46 10.87
C SER A 261 34.71 5.43 11.15
N LEU A 262 34.59 5.00 12.41
CA LEU A 262 33.58 4.07 12.86
C LEU A 262 32.16 4.64 12.67
N VAL A 263 31.95 5.93 13.01
CA VAL A 263 30.64 6.60 12.76
C VAL A 263 30.28 6.52 11.29
N LEU A 264 31.16 6.93 10.39
CA LEU A 264 30.92 6.91 8.95
C LEU A 264 30.64 5.49 8.40
N ILE A 265 31.39 4.49 8.89
CA ILE A 265 31.20 3.09 8.47
C ILE A 265 29.82 2.58 8.90
N ILE A 266 29.42 2.86 10.14
CA ILE A 266 28.12 2.41 10.68
C ILE A 266 26.98 3.11 9.97
N GLU A 267 27.10 4.41 9.64
CA GLU A 267 26.09 5.11 8.87
C GLU A 267 25.91 4.53 7.45
N LEU A 268 27.01 4.24 6.77
CA LEU A 268 26.94 3.56 5.46
C LEU A 268 26.26 2.19 5.54
N LEU A 269 26.52 1.43 6.61
CA LEU A 269 25.85 0.15 6.84
C LEU A 269 24.38 0.34 7.16
N ASN A 270 24.01 1.33 7.97
CA ASN A 270 22.61 1.65 8.26
C ASN A 270 21.85 2.01 6.98
N SER A 271 22.39 2.95 6.19
CA SER A 271 21.80 3.35 4.90
C SER A 271 21.65 2.17 3.95
N SER A 272 22.61 1.22 3.94
CA SER A 272 22.52 0.02 3.12
C SER A 272 21.41 -0.94 3.57
N VAL A 273 21.18 -1.08 4.88
CA VAL A 273 20.08 -1.86 5.45
C VAL A 273 18.73 -1.20 5.12
N GLU A 274 18.63 0.11 5.27
CA GLU A 274 17.42 0.87 4.94
C GLU A 274 17.06 0.71 3.48
N ALA A 275 18.00 0.89 2.56
CA ALA A 275 17.80 0.71 1.12
C ALA A 275 17.39 -0.73 0.77
N ALA A 276 17.97 -1.75 1.43
CA ALA A 276 17.60 -3.15 1.23
C ALA A 276 16.18 -3.45 1.72
N VAL A 277 15.79 -2.91 2.88
CA VAL A 277 14.45 -3.07 3.46
C VAL A 277 13.40 -2.37 2.59
N ASP A 278 13.67 -1.14 2.15
CA ASP A 278 12.74 -0.34 1.34
C ASP A 278 12.55 -0.93 -0.06
N ARG A 279 13.56 -1.61 -0.60
CA ARG A 279 13.44 -2.38 -1.85
C ARG A 279 12.47 -3.55 -1.73
N ILE A 280 12.35 -4.18 -0.55
CA ILE A 280 11.46 -5.33 -0.34
C ILE A 280 10.00 -4.89 -0.32
N SER A 281 9.66 -3.89 0.48
CA SER A 281 8.31 -3.32 0.56
C SER A 281 8.31 -2.02 1.36
N PHE A 282 7.48 -1.05 0.93
CA PHE A 282 7.15 0.13 1.73
C PHE A 282 6.01 -0.12 2.74
N GLU A 283 5.44 -1.33 2.77
CA GLU A 283 4.42 -1.68 3.75
C GLU A 283 5.03 -1.86 5.15
N TYR A 284 4.27 -1.43 6.17
CA TYR A 284 4.71 -1.60 7.55
C TYR A 284 4.79 -3.08 7.91
N HIS A 285 6.01 -3.55 8.20
CA HIS A 285 6.25 -4.91 8.71
C HIS A 285 7.12 -4.86 9.96
N GLY A 286 6.74 -5.59 11.00
CA GLY A 286 7.41 -5.55 12.31
C GLY A 286 8.91 -5.87 12.28
N LEU A 287 9.34 -6.82 11.42
CA LEU A 287 10.76 -7.15 11.26
C LEU A 287 11.52 -6.06 10.50
N SER A 288 10.92 -5.45 9.48
CA SER A 288 11.49 -4.32 8.73
C SER A 288 11.74 -3.12 9.64
N LYS A 289 10.76 -2.80 10.49
CA LYS A 289 10.93 -1.76 11.52
C LYS A 289 12.09 -2.09 12.47
N ARG A 290 12.13 -3.32 13.00
CA ARG A 290 13.20 -3.73 13.92
C ARG A 290 14.58 -3.67 13.29
N ALA A 291 14.72 -4.03 12.00
CA ALA A 291 16.00 -3.91 11.30
C ALA A 291 16.45 -2.44 11.20
N LYS A 292 15.58 -1.50 10.86
CA LYS A 292 15.86 -0.07 10.85
C LYS A 292 16.16 0.47 12.25
N ASP A 293 15.38 0.08 13.26
CA ASP A 293 15.61 0.48 14.66
C ASP A 293 16.99 0.03 15.16
N TYR A 294 17.46 -1.17 14.78
CA TYR A 294 18.80 -1.66 15.13
C TYR A 294 19.92 -0.87 14.41
N GLY A 295 19.73 -0.52 13.16
CA GLY A 295 20.64 0.33 12.41
C GLY A 295 20.81 1.69 13.08
N SER A 296 19.68 2.36 13.36
CA SER A 296 19.68 3.66 14.07
C SER A 296 20.30 3.59 15.46
N ALA A 297 20.09 2.50 16.20
CA ALA A 297 20.72 2.29 17.50
C ALA A 297 22.25 2.13 17.39
N ALA A 298 22.74 1.44 16.35
CA ALA A 298 24.16 1.30 16.10
C ALA A 298 24.83 2.66 15.79
N VAL A 299 24.17 3.50 14.98
CA VAL A 299 24.60 4.89 14.70
C VAL A 299 24.67 5.69 16.00
N MET A 300 23.63 5.66 16.83
CA MET A 300 23.59 6.35 18.09
C MET A 300 24.75 5.93 19.03
N LEU A 301 25.05 4.64 19.12
CA LEU A 301 26.17 4.14 19.93
C LEU A 301 27.54 4.59 19.40
N SER A 302 27.70 4.65 18.07
CA SER A 302 28.94 5.12 17.46
C SER A 302 29.16 6.62 17.72
N LEU A 303 28.11 7.43 17.66
CA LEU A 303 28.15 8.86 17.99
C LEU A 303 28.46 9.09 19.47
N PHE A 304 27.91 8.29 20.37
CA PHE A 304 28.24 8.33 21.79
C PHE A 304 29.71 8.01 22.02
N LEU A 305 30.24 6.98 21.38
CA LEU A 305 31.65 6.60 21.49
C LEU A 305 32.57 7.73 20.95
N TRP A 306 32.20 8.32 19.81
CA TRP A 306 32.89 9.46 19.24
C TRP A 306 32.96 10.62 20.23
N THR A 307 31.82 10.99 20.81
CA THR A 307 31.73 12.09 21.79
C THR A 307 32.56 11.82 23.04
N LEU A 308 32.54 10.59 23.55
CA LEU A 308 33.29 10.18 24.71
C LEU A 308 34.80 10.29 24.47
N ILE A 309 35.31 9.73 23.36
CA ILE A 309 36.74 9.74 23.02
C ILE A 309 37.23 11.17 22.81
N HIS A 310 36.51 11.99 22.02
CA HIS A 310 36.90 13.37 21.76
C HIS A 310 36.80 14.23 23.03
N GLY A 311 35.79 14.00 23.87
CA GLY A 311 35.66 14.68 25.16
C GLY A 311 36.81 14.35 26.10
N LEU A 312 37.19 13.07 26.23
CA LEU A 312 38.33 12.68 27.06
C LEU A 312 39.64 13.31 26.58
N VAL A 313 39.86 13.40 25.28
CA VAL A 313 41.07 14.01 24.71
C VAL A 313 41.09 15.53 24.88
N LEU A 314 39.95 16.21 24.88
CA LEU A 314 39.86 17.66 25.02
C LEU A 314 40.01 18.14 26.48
N PHE A 315 39.61 17.29 27.44
CA PHE A 315 39.58 17.68 28.87
C PHE A 315 40.67 16.99 29.69
N ASN A 316 41.59 16.25 29.07
CA ASN A 316 42.75 15.66 29.70
C ASN A 316 44.01 16.49 29.38
#